data_afb7122be515e27be73d5335880854f3
#
_entry.id   afb7122be515e27be73d5335880854f3
#
_cell.length_a   1.000
_cell.length_b   1.000
_cell.length_c   1.000
_cell.angle_alpha   90.00
_cell.angle_beta   90.00
_cell.angle_gamma   90.00
#
_symmetry.space_group_name_H-M   'P 1'
#
loop_
_entity.id
_entity.type
_entity.pdbx_description
1 polymer ?
#
loop_
_entity_poly.entity_id
_entity_poly.type
_entity_poly.pdbx_seq_one_letter_code
_entity_poly.pdbx_strand_id
1 'polypeptide(L)'
;MGRLAWAEIGVVMVLVVAGCGDTSVPEAPEVQAVNEERPANSTTAKKTSTAPRTDVLLAALKEAAEDNEPPKEEKDEKMATKKTATPKKAANAAATGSIQQVLGAVVDIQFSEGNVPQILNALHTDNDGKTLVLEVAQHLGENVVRCIAMDSTDGLVRGAPVTDTGEPIAVPVGDVTKGRIFDVIGNPIDEGKEVKAKTRWAIHRDAPEFVEQATETEQLVTGIKVVDLLCPYAKGGKIGLFGGAGVGKTVTIQELINNIAQGHGGVSVFAGVGERTREGNDLYYEMIDAGVIDTEGDKSKVALCYGQMNEPPGARARVALSGLTMAEYFRDEQGQDVLFFMDNVFRFTQAGAEVSALLGRIPSAVGYQPTLSTDMGALQERITSTNKGSITSVQAVYVPADDLTDPAPATTFSHLDATTVLSRQIAELGIYPAVDPLDSTSRILDPQIVGQEHYEVANKVQQTLQQYKALQDIIAILGMDELSEDDKLVVARARKIQRFLSQPFHVAEVFTGTPGVFVQLQDTIKGFKMIVEGELDHLPESAFYMCGGIEQAIAKAEKMAKEAA
;
A
#
# COMPACT_ATOMS: atom_id res chain seq x y z
N MET A 1 -55.90 -20.42 3.98
CA MET A 1 -55.95 -21.31 5.17
C MET A 1 -54.50 -21.75 5.37
N GLY A 2 -53.79 -21.49 6.41
CA GLY A 2 -54.04 -21.09 7.77
C GLY A 2 -52.84 -20.31 8.33
N ARG A 3 -53.16 -19.48 9.23
CA ARG A 3 -52.35 -18.64 10.11
C ARG A 3 -51.62 -19.45 11.18
N LEU A 4 -50.66 -18.74 11.83
CA LEU A 4 -50.11 -18.92 13.20
C LEU A 4 -48.59 -19.18 13.16
N ALA A 5 -47.73 -18.64 14.03
CA ALA A 5 -47.90 -17.73 15.17
C ALA A 5 -46.51 -17.16 15.52
N TRP A 6 -46.52 -15.97 16.09
CA TRP A 6 -45.41 -15.31 16.77
C TRP A 6 -45.10 -16.00 18.10
N ALA A 7 -43.83 -16.12 18.45
CA ALA A 7 -43.42 -16.40 19.84
C ALA A 7 -42.28 -15.42 20.21
N GLU A 8 -42.62 -14.55 21.15
CA GLU A 8 -41.73 -13.67 21.90
C GLU A 8 -40.77 -14.50 22.76
N ILE A 9 -39.50 -14.11 22.82
CA ILE A 9 -38.61 -14.51 23.92
C ILE A 9 -38.09 -13.25 24.58
N GLY A 10 -38.49 -13.13 25.84
CA GLY A 10 -38.26 -11.98 26.70
C GLY A 10 -36.82 -11.86 27.19
N VAL A 11 -36.46 -10.62 27.39
CA VAL A 11 -35.26 -10.14 28.08
C VAL A 11 -35.37 -10.49 29.56
N VAL A 12 -34.39 -11.19 30.12
CA VAL A 12 -34.19 -11.30 31.56
C VAL A 12 -33.01 -10.40 31.96
N MET A 13 -33.40 -9.29 32.58
CA MET A 13 -32.50 -8.35 33.26
C MET A 13 -32.37 -8.82 34.72
N VAL A 14 -31.20 -9.24 35.14
CA VAL A 14 -30.92 -9.50 36.56
C VAL A 14 -30.15 -8.32 37.15
N LEU A 15 -30.85 -7.56 37.95
CA LEU A 15 -30.32 -6.57 38.90
C LEU A 15 -29.82 -7.31 40.13
N VAL A 16 -28.56 -7.13 40.50
CA VAL A 16 -28.08 -7.45 41.87
C VAL A 16 -27.61 -6.13 42.49
N VAL A 17 -28.41 -5.71 43.50
CA VAL A 17 -28.08 -4.61 44.40
C VAL A 17 -27.58 -5.23 45.72
N ALA A 18 -26.62 -4.56 46.29
CA ALA A 18 -26.27 -4.44 47.69
C ALA A 18 -24.95 -5.03 48.20
N GLY A 19 -24.23 -4.18 48.87
CA GLY A 19 -23.27 -4.50 49.90
C GLY A 19 -22.18 -3.44 50.08
N CYS A 20 -22.45 -2.46 50.97
CA CYS A 20 -21.47 -1.52 51.51
C CYS A 20 -20.28 -2.22 52.18
N GLY A 21 -19.10 -1.65 52.02
CA GLY A 21 -17.91 -2.01 52.81
C GLY A 21 -16.76 -1.05 52.50
N ASP A 22 -16.54 -0.08 53.40
CA ASP A 22 -15.41 0.80 53.49
C ASP A 22 -14.08 0.03 53.43
N THR A 23 -13.15 0.47 52.54
CA THR A 23 -11.74 0.36 52.84
C THR A 23 -10.96 1.46 52.06
N SER A 24 -10.26 2.25 52.83
CA SER A 24 -9.31 3.33 52.60
C SER A 24 -8.36 3.13 51.39
N VAL A 25 -8.27 4.21 50.62
CA VAL A 25 -7.26 4.44 49.57
C VAL A 25 -5.92 4.82 50.25
N PRO A 26 -4.78 4.23 49.89
CA PRO A 26 -3.48 4.75 50.30
C PRO A 26 -3.04 5.88 49.34
N GLU A 27 -2.65 7.00 49.94
CA GLU A 27 -2.03 8.16 49.30
C GLU A 27 -0.72 7.78 48.56
N ALA A 28 -0.54 8.37 47.40
CA ALA A 28 0.72 8.34 46.64
C ALA A 28 1.75 9.29 47.26
N PRO A 29 3.04 8.96 47.28
CA PRO A 29 4.08 9.82 47.87
C PRO A 29 4.37 11.05 46.97
N GLU A 30 4.41 12.21 47.62
CA GLU A 30 4.92 13.50 47.09
C GLU A 30 6.36 13.36 46.57
N VAL A 31 6.57 13.75 45.32
CA VAL A 31 7.92 13.95 44.76
C VAL A 31 8.34 15.41 45.04
N GLN A 32 9.31 15.57 45.94
CA GLN A 32 9.96 16.84 46.22
C GLN A 32 10.75 17.34 45.00
N ALA A 33 10.46 18.56 44.58
CA ALA A 33 11.25 19.29 43.58
C ALA A 33 12.59 19.71 44.18
N VAL A 34 13.69 19.23 43.62
CA VAL A 34 15.03 19.70 43.90
C VAL A 34 15.35 20.83 42.93
N ASN A 35 15.44 22.04 43.45
CA ASN A 35 16.00 23.22 42.78
C ASN A 35 17.53 23.07 42.73
N GLU A 36 18.12 22.93 41.55
CA GLU A 36 19.55 23.19 41.36
C GLU A 36 19.75 24.51 40.62
N GLU A 37 20.37 25.44 41.34
CA GLU A 37 20.82 26.74 40.87
C GLU A 37 21.98 26.58 39.86
N ARG A 38 21.88 27.24 38.72
CA ARG A 38 23.01 27.46 37.80
C ARG A 38 23.72 28.77 38.15
N PRO A 39 25.05 28.78 38.30
CA PRO A 39 25.79 30.05 38.44
C PRO A 39 25.95 30.71 37.06
N ALA A 40 25.64 31.99 37.02
CA ALA A 40 25.93 32.88 35.91
C ALA A 40 27.44 33.13 35.80
N ASN A 41 28.04 32.94 34.64
CA ASN A 41 29.34 33.51 34.30
C ASN A 41 29.26 34.24 32.96
N SER A 42 29.34 35.56 33.06
CA SER A 42 29.49 36.49 31.96
C SER A 42 30.95 36.48 31.46
N THR A 43 31.14 36.21 30.16
CA THR A 43 32.38 36.69 29.51
C THR A 43 32.05 37.13 28.09
N THR A 44 32.19 38.42 27.89
CA THR A 44 32.20 39.13 26.61
C THR A 44 33.30 38.60 25.70
N ALA A 45 32.94 38.13 24.48
CA ALA A 45 33.91 37.92 23.42
C ALA A 45 33.47 38.65 22.14
N LYS A 46 34.41 39.49 21.69
CA LYS A 46 34.34 40.35 20.50
C LYS A 46 34.05 39.60 19.21
N LYS A 47 33.19 40.19 18.39
CA LYS A 47 33.05 39.88 16.97
C LYS A 47 34.36 40.14 16.23
N THR A 48 34.95 39.11 15.61
CA THR A 48 35.87 39.27 14.47
C THR A 48 35.36 38.43 13.32
N SER A 49 34.99 39.14 12.28
CA SER A 49 34.64 38.63 10.95
C SER A 49 35.93 38.11 10.29
N THR A 50 35.89 36.84 9.83
CA THR A 50 36.82 36.36 8.80
C THR A 50 36.10 35.31 7.97
N ALA A 51 35.85 35.68 6.72
CA ALA A 51 35.39 34.78 5.67
C ALA A 51 36.50 33.74 5.32
N PRO A 52 36.19 32.47 5.05
CA PRO A 52 37.20 31.53 4.58
C PRO A 52 37.51 31.75 3.08
N ARG A 53 38.81 31.84 2.80
CA ARG A 53 39.40 32.02 1.49
C ARG A 53 39.07 30.84 0.57
N THR A 54 38.46 31.13 -0.57
CA THR A 54 38.20 30.23 -1.70
C THR A 54 39.46 29.85 -2.48
N ASP A 55 40.58 30.44 -2.15
CA ASP A 55 41.82 30.29 -2.93
C ASP A 55 42.63 29.00 -2.66
N VAL A 56 42.38 28.32 -1.54
CA VAL A 56 43.10 27.10 -1.17
C VAL A 56 42.48 25.85 -1.81
N LEU A 57 41.18 25.88 -2.15
CA LEU A 57 40.52 24.75 -2.82
C LEU A 57 40.82 24.71 -4.32
N LEU A 58 41.11 25.86 -4.95
CA LEU A 58 41.42 25.93 -6.38
C LEU A 58 42.85 25.51 -6.68
N ALA A 59 43.79 25.61 -5.74
CA ALA A 59 45.17 25.14 -5.89
C ALA A 59 45.29 23.63 -5.83
N ALA A 60 44.52 22.97 -4.95
CA ALA A 60 44.50 21.50 -4.81
C ALA A 60 43.86 20.77 -5.99
N LEU A 61 42.95 21.44 -6.72
CA LEU A 61 42.30 20.88 -7.92
C LEU A 61 43.12 21.05 -9.20
N LYS A 62 44.12 21.93 -9.21
CA LYS A 62 45.04 22.09 -10.36
C LYS A 62 46.24 21.15 -10.33
N GLU A 63 46.70 20.73 -9.15
CA GLU A 63 47.78 19.76 -9.02
C GLU A 63 47.35 18.31 -9.32
N ALA A 64 46.05 18.00 -9.25
CA ALA A 64 45.52 16.67 -9.61
C ALA A 64 45.20 16.49 -11.10
N ALA A 65 45.39 17.51 -11.94
CA ALA A 65 45.04 17.49 -13.37
C ALA A 65 46.25 17.36 -14.32
N GLU A 66 47.47 17.36 -13.80
CA GLU A 66 48.68 17.32 -14.64
C GLU A 66 49.36 15.93 -14.80
N ASP A 67 48.84 14.87 -14.15
CA ASP A 67 49.46 13.53 -14.18
C ASP A 67 48.62 12.45 -14.90
N ASN A 68 47.91 12.75 -15.99
CA ASN A 68 47.28 11.72 -16.81
C ASN A 68 47.38 12.05 -18.32
N GLU A 69 48.54 11.82 -18.92
CA GLU A 69 48.64 11.61 -20.37
C GLU A 69 48.33 10.13 -20.72
N PRO A 70 47.50 9.86 -21.75
CA PRO A 70 47.22 8.49 -22.17
C PRO A 70 48.39 7.89 -22.96
N PRO A 71 48.74 6.60 -22.77
CA PRO A 71 49.77 5.94 -23.55
C PRO A 71 49.32 5.69 -24.99
N LYS A 72 50.24 5.90 -25.91
CA LYS A 72 50.12 5.75 -27.37
C LYS A 72 49.79 4.31 -27.76
N GLU A 73 48.92 4.16 -28.76
CA GLU A 73 48.61 2.93 -29.48
C GLU A 73 49.89 2.28 -30.08
N GLU A 74 50.12 1.02 -29.75
CA GLU A 74 50.94 0.11 -30.52
C GLU A 74 50.06 -0.98 -31.13
N LYS A 75 50.17 -1.13 -32.45
CA LYS A 75 49.40 -2.06 -33.26
C LYS A 75 50.04 -3.44 -33.26
N ASP A 76 49.15 -4.41 -33.41
CA ASP A 76 49.32 -5.77 -33.93
C ASP A 76 50.06 -6.80 -33.07
N GLU A 77 49.24 -7.72 -32.50
CA GLU A 77 49.47 -9.15 -32.76
C GLU A 77 48.19 -9.97 -32.47
N LYS A 78 47.80 -10.73 -33.47
CA LYS A 78 46.69 -11.68 -33.45
C LYS A 78 46.94 -12.76 -32.41
N MET A 79 46.19 -12.76 -31.31
CA MET A 79 46.12 -13.92 -30.42
C MET A 79 44.70 -14.47 -30.42
N ALA A 80 44.57 -15.70 -30.92
CA ALA A 80 43.32 -16.44 -31.03
C ALA A 80 42.64 -16.56 -29.66
N THR A 81 41.50 -15.94 -29.51
CA THR A 81 40.61 -16.12 -28.34
C THR A 81 40.10 -17.55 -28.30
N LYS A 82 40.70 -18.38 -27.44
CA LYS A 82 40.04 -19.59 -26.94
C LYS A 82 38.76 -19.17 -26.26
N LYS A 83 37.61 -19.45 -26.88
CA LYS A 83 36.33 -19.45 -26.21
C LYS A 83 36.42 -20.42 -25.03
N THR A 84 36.56 -19.89 -23.84
CA THR A 84 36.27 -20.62 -22.59
C THR A 84 34.82 -21.01 -22.65
N ALA A 85 34.57 -22.26 -22.92
CA ALA A 85 33.23 -22.84 -22.78
C ALA A 85 32.80 -22.68 -21.33
N THR A 86 31.73 -21.93 -21.11
CA THR A 86 30.98 -21.94 -19.87
C THR A 86 30.70 -23.41 -19.51
N PRO A 87 31.02 -23.88 -18.32
CA PRO A 87 30.73 -25.25 -17.97
C PRO A 87 29.20 -25.41 -18.06
N LYS A 88 28.72 -26.26 -18.96
CA LYS A 88 27.35 -26.76 -18.93
C LYS A 88 27.14 -27.31 -17.51
N LYS A 89 26.30 -26.65 -16.74
CA LYS A 89 25.79 -27.15 -15.47
C LYS A 89 25.27 -28.56 -15.75
N ALA A 90 26.01 -29.58 -15.30
CA ALA A 90 25.49 -30.94 -15.31
C ALA A 90 24.16 -30.88 -14.57
N ALA A 91 23.13 -31.52 -15.09
CA ALA A 91 21.88 -31.72 -14.38
C ALA A 91 22.23 -32.52 -13.11
N ASN A 92 22.49 -31.78 -12.02
CA ASN A 92 22.69 -32.41 -10.73
C ASN A 92 21.36 -33.10 -10.39
N ALA A 93 21.44 -34.38 -10.02
CA ALA A 93 20.34 -35.05 -9.34
C ALA A 93 19.92 -34.15 -8.17
N ALA A 94 18.61 -33.84 -8.08
CA ALA A 94 18.08 -32.96 -7.06
C ALA A 94 18.62 -33.40 -5.68
N ALA A 95 19.23 -32.46 -4.94
CA ALA A 95 19.78 -32.76 -3.62
C ALA A 95 18.65 -33.18 -2.69
N THR A 96 18.81 -34.31 -2.01
CA THR A 96 17.80 -34.86 -1.10
C THR A 96 18.28 -34.72 0.34
N GLY A 97 17.46 -34.11 1.18
CA GLY A 97 17.64 -34.00 2.63
C GLY A 97 16.61 -34.81 3.40
N SER A 98 16.66 -34.75 4.71
CA SER A 98 15.69 -35.36 5.63
C SER A 98 15.31 -34.38 6.73
N ILE A 99 14.05 -34.37 7.14
CA ILE A 99 13.54 -33.51 8.22
C ILE A 99 14.19 -33.97 9.54
N GLN A 100 14.87 -33.04 10.19
CA GLN A 100 15.49 -33.26 11.49
C GLN A 100 14.56 -32.83 12.63
N GLN A 101 13.89 -31.67 12.47
CA GLN A 101 13.02 -31.11 13.49
C GLN A 101 11.94 -30.23 12.84
N VAL A 102 10.73 -30.21 13.43
CA VAL A 102 9.62 -29.35 13.08
C VAL A 102 9.28 -28.47 14.27
N LEU A 103 9.26 -27.14 14.09
CA LEU A 103 9.01 -26.12 15.11
C LEU A 103 7.92 -25.16 14.62
N GLY A 104 6.65 -25.58 14.65
CA GLY A 104 5.57 -24.82 14.04
C GLY A 104 5.83 -24.62 12.54
N ALA A 105 5.80 -23.41 12.06
CA ALA A 105 6.04 -23.09 10.65
C ALA A 105 7.53 -23.13 10.23
N VAL A 106 8.43 -23.54 11.11
CA VAL A 106 9.87 -23.67 10.84
C VAL A 106 10.29 -25.13 10.86
N VAL A 107 11.06 -25.55 9.87
CA VAL A 107 11.52 -26.92 9.70
C VAL A 107 13.03 -26.95 9.51
N ASP A 108 13.74 -27.74 10.35
CA ASP A 108 15.17 -27.97 10.21
C ASP A 108 15.40 -29.25 9.41
N ILE A 109 16.25 -29.15 8.37
CA ILE A 109 16.48 -30.23 7.40
C ILE A 109 17.97 -30.50 7.28
N GLN A 110 18.34 -31.75 7.39
CA GLN A 110 19.71 -32.25 7.24
C GLN A 110 19.95 -32.66 5.79
N PHE A 111 20.99 -32.12 5.19
CA PHE A 111 21.51 -32.53 3.88
C PHE A 111 22.82 -33.30 3.99
N SER A 112 23.20 -33.96 2.91
CA SER A 112 24.53 -34.56 2.80
C SER A 112 25.60 -33.50 2.53
N GLU A 113 26.83 -33.79 2.92
CA GLU A 113 27.98 -32.90 2.71
C GLU A 113 28.12 -32.52 1.21
N GLY A 114 28.31 -31.25 0.95
CA GLY A 114 28.46 -30.68 -0.42
C GLY A 114 27.15 -30.48 -1.19
N ASN A 115 25.99 -30.85 -0.63
CA ASN A 115 24.66 -30.72 -1.26
C ASN A 115 23.70 -29.81 -0.46
N VAL A 116 24.24 -28.85 0.28
CA VAL A 116 23.42 -27.91 1.07
C VAL A 116 22.76 -26.90 0.14
N PRO A 117 21.42 -26.74 0.18
CA PRO A 117 20.69 -25.77 -0.63
C PRO A 117 21.13 -24.33 -0.36
N GLN A 118 21.00 -23.47 -1.37
CA GLN A 118 21.23 -22.04 -1.18
C GLN A 118 20.10 -21.40 -0.38
N ILE A 119 20.39 -20.27 0.28
CA ILE A 119 19.36 -19.45 0.93
C ILE A 119 18.35 -19.00 -0.12
N LEU A 120 17.05 -18.96 0.24
CA LEU A 120 15.89 -18.69 -0.60
C LEU A 120 15.50 -19.82 -1.58
N ASN A 121 16.26 -20.91 -1.70
CA ASN A 121 15.79 -22.04 -2.48
C ASN A 121 14.48 -22.62 -1.94
N ALA A 122 13.63 -23.05 -2.87
CA ALA A 122 12.41 -23.78 -2.58
C ALA A 122 12.72 -25.27 -2.42
N LEU A 123 12.26 -25.86 -1.34
CA LEU A 123 12.36 -27.29 -1.07
C LEU A 123 10.97 -27.91 -1.07
N HIS A 124 10.85 -29.11 -1.60
CA HIS A 124 9.59 -29.85 -1.65
C HIS A 124 9.63 -31.07 -0.74
N THR A 125 8.57 -31.27 0.02
CA THR A 125 8.32 -32.49 0.81
C THR A 125 6.87 -32.91 0.67
N ASP A 126 6.59 -34.18 0.85
CA ASP A 126 5.22 -34.68 0.89
C ASP A 126 4.65 -34.53 2.30
N ASN A 127 3.46 -33.98 2.42
CA ASN A 127 2.69 -33.89 3.65
C ASN A 127 1.28 -34.42 3.39
N ASP A 128 1.04 -35.68 3.75
CA ASP A 128 -0.23 -36.39 3.53
C ASP A 128 -0.75 -36.35 2.07
N GLY A 129 0.17 -36.55 1.11
CA GLY A 129 -0.16 -36.55 -0.33
C GLY A 129 -0.27 -35.17 -0.97
N LYS A 130 0.02 -34.10 -0.23
CA LYS A 130 0.17 -32.74 -0.74
C LYS A 130 1.63 -32.34 -0.74
N THR A 131 2.07 -31.67 -1.79
CA THR A 131 3.41 -31.09 -1.82
C THR A 131 3.46 -29.86 -0.93
N LEU A 132 4.20 -29.93 0.18
CA LEU A 132 4.53 -28.77 1.01
C LEU A 132 5.80 -28.11 0.48
N VAL A 133 5.74 -26.80 0.26
CA VAL A 133 6.89 -25.99 -0.14
C VAL A 133 7.49 -25.33 1.09
N LEU A 134 8.81 -25.46 1.22
CA LEU A 134 9.62 -24.88 2.29
C LEU A 134 10.65 -23.93 1.66
N GLU A 135 10.88 -22.77 2.22
CA GLU A 135 11.91 -21.82 1.76
C GLU A 135 13.11 -21.85 2.72
N VAL A 136 14.31 -22.00 2.20
CA VAL A 136 15.54 -21.97 3.00
C VAL A 136 15.78 -20.55 3.53
N ALA A 137 15.72 -20.39 4.85
CA ALA A 137 15.89 -19.09 5.51
C ALA A 137 17.28 -18.91 6.14
N GLN A 138 17.93 -19.99 6.55
CA GLN A 138 19.20 -19.93 7.30
C GLN A 138 19.97 -21.23 7.22
N HIS A 139 21.30 -21.15 7.19
CA HIS A 139 22.21 -22.28 7.42
C HIS A 139 22.58 -22.32 8.90
N LEU A 140 22.39 -23.46 9.55
CA LEU A 140 22.70 -23.65 10.98
C LEU A 140 24.10 -24.23 11.22
N GLY A 141 24.77 -24.65 10.17
CA GLY A 141 26.02 -25.44 10.23
C GLY A 141 25.75 -26.94 10.14
N GLU A 142 26.82 -27.75 10.09
CA GLU A 142 26.73 -29.22 10.01
C GLU A 142 25.79 -29.76 8.92
N ASN A 143 25.71 -29.06 7.80
CA ASN A 143 24.80 -29.33 6.66
C ASN A 143 23.30 -29.29 7.03
N VAL A 144 22.93 -28.59 8.10
CA VAL A 144 21.54 -28.35 8.48
C VAL A 144 21.09 -26.99 7.97
N VAL A 145 19.93 -26.95 7.32
CA VAL A 145 19.26 -25.72 6.93
C VAL A 145 17.95 -25.55 7.68
N ARG A 146 17.66 -24.31 8.05
CA ARG A 146 16.39 -23.92 8.65
C ARG A 146 15.51 -23.28 7.59
N CYS A 147 14.30 -23.84 7.46
CA CYS A 147 13.35 -23.46 6.42
C CYS A 147 12.05 -22.94 7.01
N ILE A 148 11.34 -22.11 6.23
CA ILE A 148 10.03 -21.58 6.55
C ILE A 148 9.01 -22.30 5.66
N ALA A 149 7.93 -22.82 6.26
CA ALA A 149 6.87 -23.48 5.53
C ALA A 149 5.89 -22.46 4.92
N MET A 150 5.47 -22.75 3.69
CA MET A 150 4.46 -21.94 2.96
C MET A 150 3.03 -22.43 3.17
N ASP A 151 2.85 -23.59 3.81
CA ASP A 151 1.56 -24.14 4.21
C ASP A 151 1.70 -24.84 5.58
N SER A 152 0.62 -25.46 6.09
CA SER A 152 0.64 -26.16 7.38
C SER A 152 1.68 -27.27 7.41
N THR A 153 2.39 -27.33 8.54
CA THR A 153 3.35 -28.39 8.85
C THR A 153 2.74 -29.54 9.67
N ASP A 154 1.44 -29.48 9.92
CA ASP A 154 0.72 -30.51 10.66
C ASP A 154 0.82 -31.84 9.90
N GLY A 155 1.17 -32.90 10.59
CA GLY A 155 1.38 -34.23 9.99
C GLY A 155 2.81 -34.50 9.52
N LEU A 156 3.70 -33.51 9.41
CA LEU A 156 5.10 -33.74 9.07
C LEU A 156 5.84 -34.58 10.11
N VAL A 157 6.53 -35.58 9.62
CA VAL A 157 7.29 -36.50 10.49
C VAL A 157 8.80 -36.32 10.34
N ARG A 158 9.52 -36.49 11.43
CA ARG A 158 10.97 -36.51 11.41
C ARG A 158 11.48 -37.67 10.52
N GLY A 159 12.50 -37.36 9.71
CA GLY A 159 13.07 -38.33 8.77
C GLY A 159 12.38 -38.34 7.40
N ALA A 160 11.28 -37.59 7.20
CA ALA A 160 10.65 -37.46 5.89
C ALA A 160 11.63 -36.88 4.86
N PRO A 161 11.61 -37.35 3.60
CA PRO A 161 12.50 -36.87 2.56
C PRO A 161 12.11 -35.47 2.09
N VAL A 162 13.12 -34.64 1.82
CA VAL A 162 12.96 -33.29 1.26
C VAL A 162 13.85 -33.16 0.05
N THR A 163 13.32 -32.60 -1.02
CA THR A 163 14.03 -32.41 -2.29
C THR A 163 14.28 -30.93 -2.55
N ASP A 164 15.53 -30.55 -2.83
CA ASP A 164 15.88 -29.20 -3.28
C ASP A 164 15.49 -29.02 -4.75
N THR A 165 14.75 -27.97 -5.08
CA THR A 165 14.42 -27.61 -6.47
C THR A 165 15.60 -26.96 -7.19
N GLY A 166 16.59 -26.45 -6.44
CA GLY A 166 17.73 -25.68 -6.95
C GLY A 166 17.43 -24.24 -7.35
N GLU A 167 16.19 -23.80 -7.15
CA GLU A 167 15.69 -22.45 -7.49
C GLU A 167 14.80 -21.89 -6.38
N PRO A 168 14.64 -20.56 -6.26
CA PRO A 168 13.68 -19.93 -5.37
C PRO A 168 12.23 -20.24 -5.75
N ILE A 169 11.28 -19.96 -4.82
CA ILE A 169 9.85 -20.00 -5.12
C ILE A 169 9.57 -19.14 -6.35
N ALA A 170 8.86 -19.70 -7.32
CA ALA A 170 8.50 -19.02 -8.56
C ALA A 170 7.00 -19.08 -8.80
N VAL A 171 6.43 -17.98 -9.31
CA VAL A 171 4.99 -17.84 -9.60
C VAL A 171 4.75 -17.71 -11.11
N PRO A 172 3.55 -18.12 -11.61
CA PRO A 172 3.17 -17.90 -12.99
C PRO A 172 3.06 -16.40 -13.26
N VAL A 173 3.42 -15.97 -14.47
CA VAL A 173 3.38 -14.57 -14.89
C VAL A 173 2.74 -14.43 -16.29
N GLY A 174 2.28 -13.23 -16.60
CA GLY A 174 1.69 -12.87 -17.89
C GLY A 174 0.18 -13.03 -17.95
N ASP A 175 -0.38 -13.01 -19.16
CA ASP A 175 -1.84 -12.94 -19.38
C ASP A 175 -2.63 -14.10 -18.76
N VAL A 176 -1.97 -15.23 -18.52
CA VAL A 176 -2.58 -16.41 -17.87
C VAL A 176 -2.98 -16.16 -16.41
N THR A 177 -2.51 -15.08 -15.81
CA THR A 177 -2.84 -14.71 -14.42
C THR A 177 -4.08 -13.82 -14.31
N LYS A 178 -4.49 -13.18 -15.42
CA LYS A 178 -5.62 -12.24 -15.42
C LYS A 178 -6.94 -12.96 -15.13
N GLY A 179 -7.74 -12.38 -14.24
CA GLY A 179 -9.03 -12.92 -13.80
C GLY A 179 -8.94 -14.12 -12.85
N ARG A 180 -7.75 -14.46 -12.37
CA ARG A 180 -7.49 -15.65 -11.56
C ARG A 180 -6.99 -15.28 -10.17
N ILE A 181 -7.21 -16.20 -9.22
CA ILE A 181 -6.70 -16.11 -7.85
C ILE A 181 -5.61 -17.15 -7.63
N PHE A 182 -4.48 -16.73 -7.08
CA PHE A 182 -3.34 -17.59 -6.79
C PHE A 182 -2.99 -17.59 -5.30
N ASP A 183 -2.42 -18.69 -4.82
CA ASP A 183 -1.73 -18.76 -3.53
C ASP A 183 -0.32 -18.17 -3.61
N VAL A 184 0.41 -18.20 -2.49
CA VAL A 184 1.77 -17.66 -2.36
C VAL A 184 2.78 -18.33 -3.30
N ILE A 185 2.60 -19.59 -3.66
CA ILE A 185 3.47 -20.37 -4.55
C ILE A 185 2.98 -20.41 -6.01
N GLY A 186 1.90 -19.66 -6.29
CA GLY A 186 1.34 -19.49 -7.63
C GLY A 186 0.50 -20.66 -8.11
N ASN A 187 -0.14 -21.40 -7.21
CA ASN A 187 -1.20 -22.32 -7.58
C ASN A 187 -2.54 -21.58 -7.63
N PRO A 188 -3.40 -21.87 -8.64
CA PRO A 188 -4.74 -21.30 -8.69
C PRO A 188 -5.61 -21.89 -7.58
N ILE A 189 -6.36 -21.02 -6.87
CA ILE A 189 -7.25 -21.38 -5.75
C ILE A 189 -8.72 -21.01 -6.02
N ASP A 190 -9.04 -20.60 -7.24
CA ASP A 190 -10.36 -20.14 -7.68
C ASP A 190 -11.23 -21.25 -8.30
N GLU A 191 -10.86 -22.52 -8.09
CA GLU A 191 -11.54 -23.70 -8.66
C GLU A 191 -11.69 -23.67 -10.21
N GLY A 192 -11.00 -22.73 -10.85
CA GLY A 192 -11.00 -22.57 -12.29
C GLY A 192 -10.14 -23.62 -13.02
N LYS A 193 -10.02 -23.48 -14.34
CA LYS A 193 -9.19 -24.35 -15.17
C LYS A 193 -7.72 -24.28 -14.74
N GLU A 194 -6.99 -25.40 -14.93
CA GLU A 194 -5.53 -25.46 -14.69
C GLU A 194 -4.80 -24.37 -15.47
N VAL A 195 -3.94 -23.61 -14.77
CA VAL A 195 -3.13 -22.55 -15.39
C VAL A 195 -1.86 -23.14 -15.96
N LYS A 196 -1.76 -23.18 -17.29
CA LYS A 196 -0.57 -23.63 -18.02
C LYS A 196 0.35 -22.44 -18.32
N ALA A 197 1.07 -21.99 -17.31
CA ALA A 197 2.03 -20.91 -17.48
C ALA A 197 3.27 -21.40 -18.25
N LYS A 198 3.62 -20.68 -19.32
CA LYS A 198 4.87 -20.92 -20.08
C LYS A 198 6.09 -20.36 -19.36
N THR A 199 5.88 -19.33 -18.57
CA THR A 199 6.95 -18.58 -17.86
C THR A 199 6.56 -18.47 -16.39
N ARG A 200 7.52 -18.74 -15.52
CA ARG A 200 7.43 -18.50 -14.07
C ARG A 200 8.62 -17.65 -13.66
N TRP A 201 8.38 -16.71 -12.77
CA TRP A 201 9.43 -15.83 -12.24
C TRP A 201 9.60 -16.06 -10.75
N ALA A 202 10.85 -16.01 -10.29
CA ALA A 202 11.18 -16.09 -8.87
C ALA A 202 10.59 -14.88 -8.13
N ILE A 203 10.08 -15.12 -6.91
CA ILE A 203 9.49 -14.06 -6.09
C ILE A 203 10.54 -13.14 -5.46
N HIS A 204 11.76 -13.65 -5.26
CA HIS A 204 12.90 -12.89 -4.79
C HIS A 204 13.64 -12.29 -6.00
N ARG A 205 13.45 -11.00 -6.20
CA ARG A 205 14.05 -10.22 -7.29
C ARG A 205 14.62 -8.94 -6.72
N ASP A 206 15.68 -8.47 -7.33
CA ASP A 206 16.26 -7.17 -7.01
C ASP A 206 15.39 -6.04 -7.57
N ALA A 207 15.49 -4.86 -6.97
CA ALA A 207 14.89 -3.65 -7.51
C ALA A 207 15.52 -3.31 -8.88
N PRO A 208 14.80 -2.59 -9.78
CA PRO A 208 15.36 -2.12 -11.03
C PRO A 208 16.64 -1.28 -10.82
N GLU A 209 17.64 -1.47 -11.67
CA GLU A 209 18.87 -0.70 -11.60
C GLU A 209 18.60 0.81 -11.80
N PHE A 210 19.45 1.66 -11.21
CA PHE A 210 19.27 3.11 -11.27
C PHE A 210 19.14 3.65 -12.71
N VAL A 211 19.84 3.05 -13.66
CA VAL A 211 19.80 3.44 -15.08
C VAL A 211 18.50 3.04 -15.80
N GLU A 212 17.73 2.10 -15.23
CA GLU A 212 16.46 1.65 -15.78
C GLU A 212 15.27 2.48 -15.26
N GLN A 213 15.48 3.22 -14.17
CA GLN A 213 14.41 4.00 -13.53
C GLN A 213 14.11 5.26 -14.33
N ALA A 214 12.82 5.57 -14.50
CA ALA A 214 12.36 6.82 -15.10
C ALA A 214 12.55 7.98 -14.11
N THR A 215 13.01 9.12 -14.60
CA THR A 215 13.25 10.33 -13.79
C THR A 215 12.11 11.33 -13.86
N GLU A 216 11.21 11.20 -14.82
CA GLU A 216 10.07 12.08 -14.99
C GLU A 216 8.94 11.68 -14.04
N THR A 217 8.39 12.66 -13.32
CA THR A 217 7.25 12.45 -12.43
C THR A 217 5.99 12.91 -13.14
N GLU A 218 5.09 11.99 -13.44
CA GLU A 218 3.78 12.24 -14.05
C GLU A 218 2.66 11.97 -13.04
N GLN A 219 1.57 12.74 -13.13
CA GLN A 219 0.36 12.47 -12.36
C GLN A 219 -0.41 11.30 -12.97
N LEU A 220 -0.80 10.33 -12.15
CA LEU A 220 -1.75 9.30 -12.50
C LEU A 220 -3.17 9.82 -12.24
N VAL A 221 -3.93 10.08 -13.29
CA VAL A 221 -5.33 10.53 -13.18
C VAL A 221 -6.21 9.35 -12.80
N THR A 222 -6.80 9.41 -11.61
CA THR A 222 -7.63 8.33 -11.06
C THR A 222 -9.11 8.44 -11.45
N GLY A 223 -9.55 9.62 -11.90
CA GLY A 223 -10.95 9.92 -12.17
C GLY A 223 -11.79 10.16 -10.91
N ILE A 224 -11.16 10.20 -9.74
CA ILE A 224 -11.77 10.50 -8.44
C ILE A 224 -11.41 11.92 -8.04
N LYS A 225 -12.39 12.83 -8.04
CA LYS A 225 -12.17 14.28 -7.86
C LYS A 225 -11.31 14.64 -6.65
N VAL A 226 -11.63 14.08 -5.48
CA VAL A 226 -10.91 14.40 -4.23
C VAL A 226 -9.46 13.95 -4.28
N VAL A 227 -9.19 12.80 -4.87
CA VAL A 227 -7.84 12.27 -5.04
C VAL A 227 -7.07 13.13 -6.03
N ASP A 228 -7.60 13.28 -7.22
CA ASP A 228 -6.91 13.97 -8.33
C ASP A 228 -6.62 15.43 -8.01
N LEU A 229 -7.47 16.10 -7.21
CA LEU A 229 -7.28 17.51 -6.85
C LEU A 229 -6.34 17.71 -5.66
N LEU A 230 -6.55 16.97 -4.55
CA LEU A 230 -5.98 17.30 -3.24
C LEU A 230 -4.83 16.39 -2.80
N CYS A 231 -4.84 15.14 -3.26
CA CYS A 231 -3.77 14.17 -2.99
C CYS A 231 -3.41 13.38 -4.25
N PRO A 232 -3.00 14.07 -5.35
CA PRO A 232 -2.76 13.43 -6.63
C PRO A 232 -1.70 12.32 -6.52
N TYR A 233 -1.90 11.23 -7.25
CA TYR A 233 -1.01 10.08 -7.25
C TYR A 233 0.08 10.25 -8.31
N ALA A 234 1.32 9.94 -7.92
CA ALA A 234 2.42 9.85 -8.87
C ALA A 234 2.37 8.52 -9.62
N LYS A 235 2.60 8.53 -10.92
CA LYS A 235 2.84 7.33 -11.70
C LYS A 235 4.16 6.67 -11.23
N GLY A 236 4.10 5.38 -10.86
CA GLY A 236 5.22 4.71 -10.21
C GLY A 236 5.41 5.03 -8.74
N GLY A 237 4.49 5.82 -8.16
CA GLY A 237 4.50 6.22 -6.76
C GLY A 237 3.90 5.17 -5.81
N LYS A 238 4.12 5.40 -4.54
CA LYS A 238 3.66 4.55 -3.44
C LYS A 238 2.64 5.32 -2.61
N ILE A 239 1.40 4.87 -2.61
CA ILE A 239 0.28 5.54 -1.97
C ILE A 239 -0.17 4.74 -0.75
N GLY A 240 -0.23 5.38 0.41
CA GLY A 240 -0.82 4.80 1.61
C GLY A 240 -2.31 5.14 1.71
N LEU A 241 -3.15 4.12 1.81
CA LEU A 241 -4.58 4.25 2.03
C LEU A 241 -4.90 3.95 3.51
N PHE A 242 -5.25 4.99 4.24
CA PHE A 242 -5.55 4.93 5.66
C PHE A 242 -7.06 4.98 5.91
N GLY A 243 -7.52 4.33 6.95
CA GLY A 243 -8.91 4.43 7.38
C GLY A 243 -9.33 3.27 8.26
N GLY A 244 -10.27 3.53 9.13
CA GLY A 244 -10.90 2.51 9.99
C GLY A 244 -11.75 1.50 9.22
N ALA A 245 -12.41 0.61 9.94
CA ALA A 245 -13.38 -0.31 9.34
C ALA A 245 -14.64 0.44 8.88
N GLY A 246 -15.20 0.06 7.72
CA GLY A 246 -16.48 0.56 7.23
C GLY A 246 -16.46 1.96 6.61
N VAL A 247 -15.28 2.54 6.33
CA VAL A 247 -15.17 3.87 5.69
C VAL A 247 -15.07 3.80 4.15
N GLY A 248 -15.15 2.59 3.55
CA GLY A 248 -15.16 2.41 2.10
C GLY A 248 -13.78 2.17 1.47
N LYS A 249 -12.77 1.65 2.21
CA LYS A 249 -11.46 1.30 1.65
C LYS A 249 -11.58 0.35 0.45
N THR A 250 -12.25 -0.77 0.63
CA THR A 250 -12.43 -1.80 -0.41
C THR A 250 -13.12 -1.23 -1.64
N VAL A 251 -14.20 -0.46 -1.47
CA VAL A 251 -14.93 0.17 -2.57
C VAL A 251 -14.05 1.17 -3.33
N THR A 252 -13.21 1.93 -2.62
CA THR A 252 -12.26 2.86 -3.24
C THR A 252 -11.20 2.10 -4.05
N ILE A 253 -10.68 0.99 -3.53
CA ILE A 253 -9.73 0.12 -4.24
C ILE A 253 -10.37 -0.45 -5.52
N GLN A 254 -11.59 -0.96 -5.43
CA GLN A 254 -12.33 -1.49 -6.59
C GLN A 254 -12.57 -0.42 -7.66
N GLU A 255 -12.95 0.79 -7.26
CA GLU A 255 -13.14 1.91 -8.19
C GLU A 255 -11.83 2.31 -8.88
N LEU A 256 -10.71 2.34 -8.14
CA LEU A 256 -9.40 2.57 -8.73
C LEU A 256 -9.03 1.49 -9.75
N ILE A 257 -9.26 0.21 -9.45
CA ILE A 257 -9.03 -0.90 -10.39
C ILE A 257 -9.88 -0.72 -11.65
N ASN A 258 -11.17 -0.44 -11.47
CA ASN A 258 -12.09 -0.22 -12.58
C ASN A 258 -11.67 0.98 -13.45
N ASN A 259 -11.34 2.09 -12.84
CA ASN A 259 -10.98 3.32 -13.52
C ASN A 259 -9.66 3.19 -14.29
N ILE A 260 -8.67 2.51 -13.74
CA ILE A 260 -7.40 2.23 -14.45
C ILE A 260 -7.63 1.25 -15.62
N ALA A 261 -8.45 0.23 -15.42
CA ALA A 261 -8.79 -0.73 -16.48
C ALA A 261 -9.51 -0.06 -17.66
N GLN A 262 -10.42 0.88 -17.38
CA GLN A 262 -11.21 1.58 -18.41
C GLN A 262 -10.48 2.80 -18.99
N GLY A 263 -9.88 3.63 -18.13
CA GLY A 263 -9.28 4.91 -18.52
C GLY A 263 -7.90 4.79 -19.16
N HIS A 264 -7.07 3.89 -18.65
CA HIS A 264 -5.66 3.75 -19.08
C HIS A 264 -5.37 2.44 -19.80
N GLY A 265 -6.33 1.48 -19.82
CA GLY A 265 -6.11 0.15 -20.40
C GLY A 265 -5.07 -0.69 -19.65
N GLY A 266 -4.62 -0.24 -18.49
CA GLY A 266 -3.62 -0.87 -17.63
C GLY A 266 -4.10 -2.16 -16.99
N VAL A 267 -3.16 -2.88 -16.38
CA VAL A 267 -3.43 -4.10 -15.60
C VAL A 267 -3.28 -3.79 -14.12
N SER A 268 -4.13 -4.40 -13.31
CA SER A 268 -4.03 -4.33 -11.86
C SER A 268 -3.59 -5.67 -11.29
N VAL A 269 -2.82 -5.65 -10.20
CA VAL A 269 -2.49 -6.84 -9.42
C VAL A 269 -2.84 -6.58 -7.98
N PHE A 270 -3.62 -7.45 -7.36
CA PHE A 270 -4.03 -7.34 -5.97
C PHE A 270 -3.36 -8.43 -5.12
N ALA A 271 -2.63 -8.02 -4.10
CA ALA A 271 -2.03 -8.90 -3.11
C ALA A 271 -2.79 -8.78 -1.77
N GLY A 272 -3.56 -9.82 -1.43
CA GLY A 272 -4.24 -9.93 -0.14
C GLY A 272 -3.29 -10.51 0.91
N VAL A 273 -2.78 -9.66 1.80
CA VAL A 273 -1.76 -10.02 2.78
C VAL A 273 -2.37 -10.09 4.18
N GLY A 274 -2.61 -11.30 4.67
CA GLY A 274 -3.10 -11.55 6.02
C GLY A 274 -4.49 -10.96 6.30
N GLU A 275 -5.31 -10.75 5.29
CA GLU A 275 -6.68 -10.27 5.43
C GLU A 275 -7.67 -11.44 5.60
N ARG A 276 -8.92 -11.12 5.92
CA ARG A 276 -9.94 -12.14 6.14
C ARG A 276 -10.33 -12.82 4.84
N THR A 277 -10.37 -14.14 4.85
CA THR A 277 -10.77 -14.94 3.68
C THR A 277 -12.13 -14.53 3.13
N ARG A 278 -13.09 -14.19 4.00
CA ARG A 278 -14.40 -13.71 3.57
C ARG A 278 -14.32 -12.41 2.78
N GLU A 279 -13.52 -11.44 3.25
CA GLU A 279 -13.36 -10.14 2.58
C GLU A 279 -12.68 -10.30 1.21
N GLY A 280 -11.70 -11.21 1.11
CA GLY A 280 -11.07 -11.55 -0.17
C GLY A 280 -12.03 -12.23 -1.15
N ASN A 281 -12.92 -13.08 -0.65
CA ASN A 281 -13.95 -13.73 -1.44
C ASN A 281 -15.03 -12.74 -1.90
N ASP A 282 -15.51 -11.88 -0.98
CA ASP A 282 -16.46 -10.82 -1.31
C ASP A 282 -15.89 -9.91 -2.40
N LEU A 283 -14.62 -9.47 -2.27
CA LEU A 283 -13.91 -8.65 -3.26
C LEU A 283 -13.89 -9.30 -4.66
N TYR A 284 -13.62 -10.60 -4.74
CA TYR A 284 -13.57 -11.32 -6.00
C TYR A 284 -14.93 -11.34 -6.72
N TYR A 285 -16.00 -11.66 -5.99
CA TYR A 285 -17.35 -11.69 -6.56
C TYR A 285 -17.87 -10.31 -6.93
N GLU A 286 -17.60 -9.29 -6.09
CA GLU A 286 -17.94 -7.90 -6.42
C GLU A 286 -17.23 -7.41 -7.69
N MET A 287 -15.98 -7.82 -7.93
CA MET A 287 -15.27 -7.52 -9.18
C MET A 287 -15.87 -8.24 -10.39
N ILE A 288 -16.42 -9.44 -10.22
CA ILE A 288 -17.15 -10.14 -11.28
C ILE A 288 -18.45 -9.38 -11.58
N ASP A 289 -19.23 -9.03 -10.56
CA ASP A 289 -20.50 -8.32 -10.71
C ASP A 289 -20.30 -6.92 -11.33
N ALA A 290 -19.20 -6.26 -11.03
CA ALA A 290 -18.80 -4.98 -11.62
C ALA A 290 -18.22 -5.11 -13.04
N GLY A 291 -18.03 -6.34 -13.55
CA GLY A 291 -17.48 -6.60 -14.89
C GLY A 291 -15.98 -6.34 -15.04
N VAL A 292 -15.25 -6.19 -13.93
CA VAL A 292 -13.78 -6.05 -13.90
C VAL A 292 -13.10 -7.40 -14.16
N ILE A 293 -13.71 -8.48 -13.67
CA ILE A 293 -13.29 -9.85 -13.92
C ILE A 293 -14.31 -10.52 -14.85
N ASP A 294 -13.81 -11.01 -15.98
CA ASP A 294 -14.58 -11.80 -16.95
C ASP A 294 -14.17 -13.26 -16.79
N THR A 295 -15.07 -14.07 -16.23
CA THR A 295 -14.82 -15.50 -15.96
C THR A 295 -14.91 -16.38 -17.20
N GLU A 296 -15.56 -15.90 -18.26
CA GLU A 296 -15.80 -16.66 -19.50
C GLU A 296 -14.89 -16.24 -20.66
N GLY A 297 -14.28 -15.04 -20.59
CA GLY A 297 -13.48 -14.46 -21.66
C GLY A 297 -12.11 -13.95 -21.22
N ASP A 298 -11.41 -13.27 -22.14
CA ASP A 298 -10.05 -12.76 -21.94
C ASP A 298 -10.01 -11.25 -21.57
N LYS A 299 -11.14 -10.68 -21.10
CA LYS A 299 -11.25 -9.24 -20.85
C LYS A 299 -10.77 -8.81 -19.48
N SER A 300 -10.52 -9.76 -18.58
CA SER A 300 -10.04 -9.45 -17.24
C SER A 300 -8.76 -8.62 -17.25
N LYS A 301 -8.70 -7.62 -16.37
CA LYS A 301 -7.57 -6.69 -16.23
C LYS A 301 -6.91 -6.77 -14.85
N VAL A 302 -7.33 -7.70 -14.01
CA VAL A 302 -6.81 -7.87 -12.65
C VAL A 302 -6.32 -9.29 -12.42
N ALA A 303 -5.19 -9.44 -11.72
CA ALA A 303 -4.72 -10.72 -11.18
C ALA A 303 -4.72 -10.62 -9.64
N LEU A 304 -5.09 -11.70 -8.95
CA LEU A 304 -5.18 -11.72 -7.50
C LEU A 304 -4.22 -12.77 -6.91
N CYS A 305 -3.56 -12.41 -5.82
CA CYS A 305 -2.68 -13.31 -5.08
C CYS A 305 -3.01 -13.22 -3.59
N TYR A 306 -3.43 -14.32 -2.97
CA TYR A 306 -3.91 -14.33 -1.60
C TYR A 306 -3.00 -15.14 -0.67
N GLY A 307 -2.64 -14.54 0.46
CA GLY A 307 -2.05 -15.18 1.63
C GLY A 307 -2.83 -14.72 2.86
N GLN A 308 -3.93 -15.40 3.12
CA GLN A 308 -4.97 -14.96 4.05
C GLN A 308 -4.57 -15.13 5.52
N MET A 309 -5.40 -14.60 6.42
CA MET A 309 -5.17 -14.56 7.86
C MET A 309 -5.02 -15.97 8.49
N ASN A 310 -5.65 -16.98 7.91
CA ASN A 310 -5.58 -18.37 8.37
C ASN A 310 -4.33 -19.12 7.91
N GLU A 311 -3.56 -18.55 6.99
CA GLU A 311 -2.35 -19.17 6.46
C GLU A 311 -1.15 -18.95 7.39
N PRO A 312 -0.12 -19.83 7.33
CA PRO A 312 1.06 -19.71 8.16
C PRO A 312 1.84 -18.41 7.87
N PRO A 313 2.69 -17.96 8.80
CA PRO A 313 3.42 -16.71 8.67
C PRO A 313 4.36 -16.70 7.45
N GLY A 314 4.87 -17.85 7.00
CA GLY A 314 5.65 -17.94 5.78
C GLY A 314 4.88 -17.48 4.54
N ALA A 315 3.66 -17.97 4.34
CA ALA A 315 2.80 -17.57 3.24
C ALA A 315 2.47 -16.07 3.30
N ARG A 316 2.04 -15.58 4.47
CA ARG A 316 1.68 -14.16 4.66
C ARG A 316 2.87 -13.21 4.45
N ALA A 317 4.09 -13.64 4.75
CA ALA A 317 5.31 -12.85 4.54
C ALA A 317 5.81 -12.86 3.08
N ARG A 318 5.30 -13.74 2.23
CA ARG A 318 5.78 -13.91 0.84
C ARG A 318 4.74 -13.53 -0.21
N VAL A 319 3.45 -13.57 0.10
CA VAL A 319 2.38 -13.31 -0.88
C VAL A 319 2.47 -11.93 -1.53
N ALA A 320 2.91 -10.90 -0.77
CA ALA A 320 3.16 -9.57 -1.35
C ALA A 320 4.24 -9.61 -2.44
N LEU A 321 5.31 -10.40 -2.22
CA LEU A 321 6.37 -10.60 -3.21
C LEU A 321 5.86 -11.36 -4.44
N SER A 322 4.99 -12.36 -4.23
CA SER A 322 4.37 -13.13 -5.30
C SER A 322 3.50 -12.23 -6.21
N GLY A 323 2.63 -11.43 -5.61
CA GLY A 323 1.81 -10.46 -6.36
C GLY A 323 2.67 -9.41 -7.07
N LEU A 324 3.67 -8.85 -6.38
CA LEU A 324 4.58 -7.86 -6.98
C LEU A 324 5.35 -8.44 -8.18
N THR A 325 5.77 -9.71 -8.10
CA THR A 325 6.45 -10.37 -9.23
C THR A 325 5.55 -10.51 -10.45
N MET A 326 4.25 -10.76 -10.25
CA MET A 326 3.27 -10.75 -11.34
C MET A 326 3.14 -9.35 -11.96
N ALA A 327 3.13 -8.30 -11.13
CA ALA A 327 3.08 -6.90 -11.58
C ALA A 327 4.34 -6.50 -12.36
N GLU A 328 5.52 -6.91 -11.88
CA GLU A 328 6.79 -6.65 -12.57
C GLU A 328 6.85 -7.24 -13.97
N TYR A 329 6.27 -8.39 -14.21
CA TYR A 329 6.23 -8.96 -15.56
C TYR A 329 5.46 -8.08 -16.55
N PHE A 330 4.33 -7.53 -16.12
CA PHE A 330 3.55 -6.61 -16.96
C PHE A 330 4.31 -5.30 -17.22
N ARG A 331 5.03 -4.78 -16.23
CA ARG A 331 5.90 -3.59 -16.39
C ARG A 331 7.09 -3.86 -17.31
N ASP A 332 7.85 -4.93 -17.04
CA ASP A 332 9.18 -5.14 -17.63
C ASP A 332 9.13 -5.79 -19.01
N GLU A 333 8.19 -6.73 -19.24
CA GLU A 333 8.07 -7.48 -20.48
C GLU A 333 6.95 -6.97 -21.40
N GLN A 334 5.85 -6.48 -20.83
CA GLN A 334 4.73 -5.97 -21.62
C GLN A 334 4.73 -4.44 -21.72
N GLY A 335 5.59 -3.74 -20.98
CA GLY A 335 5.70 -2.29 -21.04
C GLY A 335 4.43 -1.56 -20.60
N GLN A 336 3.69 -2.14 -19.64
CA GLN A 336 2.41 -1.61 -19.18
C GLN A 336 2.56 -0.78 -17.91
N ASP A 337 1.61 0.12 -17.72
CA ASP A 337 1.39 0.79 -16.45
C ASP A 337 0.52 -0.11 -15.58
N VAL A 338 1.07 -0.53 -14.45
CA VAL A 338 0.46 -1.50 -13.55
C VAL A 338 0.06 -0.82 -12.25
N LEU A 339 -1.16 -1.09 -11.80
CA LEU A 339 -1.60 -0.69 -10.46
C LEU A 339 -1.48 -1.90 -9.53
N PHE A 340 -0.63 -1.78 -8.52
CA PHE A 340 -0.38 -2.82 -7.53
C PHE A 340 -1.06 -2.49 -6.20
N PHE A 341 -1.99 -3.33 -5.79
CA PHE A 341 -2.68 -3.20 -4.51
C PHE A 341 -2.09 -4.16 -3.50
N MET A 342 -1.86 -3.68 -2.29
CA MET A 342 -1.45 -4.50 -1.15
C MET A 342 -2.36 -4.25 0.04
N ASP A 343 -3.14 -5.22 0.41
CA ASP A 343 -4.01 -5.17 1.57
C ASP A 343 -3.71 -6.37 2.48
N ASN A 344 -2.98 -6.19 3.53
CA ASN A 344 -2.56 -4.99 4.24
C ASN A 344 -1.02 -5.00 4.44
N VAL A 345 -0.34 -3.88 4.22
CA VAL A 345 1.13 -3.81 4.38
C VAL A 345 1.58 -4.09 5.82
N PHE A 346 0.78 -3.71 6.82
CA PHE A 346 1.07 -4.03 8.23
C PHE A 346 1.15 -5.55 8.47
N ARG A 347 0.31 -6.34 7.80
CA ARG A 347 0.32 -7.80 7.95
C ARG A 347 1.58 -8.43 7.38
N PHE A 348 2.19 -7.84 6.36
CA PHE A 348 3.51 -8.22 5.88
C PHE A 348 4.57 -8.07 6.98
N THR A 349 4.61 -6.94 7.67
CA THR A 349 5.55 -6.71 8.78
C THR A 349 5.27 -7.60 9.97
N GLN A 350 4.01 -7.85 10.31
CA GLN A 350 3.60 -8.76 11.37
C GLN A 350 4.05 -10.19 11.09
N ALA A 351 3.81 -10.70 9.89
CA ALA A 351 4.26 -12.02 9.47
C ALA A 351 5.81 -12.14 9.51
N GLY A 352 6.51 -11.09 9.10
CA GLY A 352 7.96 -10.99 9.20
C GLY A 352 8.46 -11.07 10.66
N ALA A 353 7.77 -10.44 11.60
CA ALA A 353 8.09 -10.52 13.02
C ALA A 353 7.86 -11.94 13.58
N GLU A 354 6.76 -12.58 13.21
CA GLU A 354 6.45 -13.97 13.58
C GLU A 354 7.53 -14.94 13.05
N VAL A 355 7.90 -14.82 11.78
CA VAL A 355 8.97 -15.61 11.16
C VAL A 355 10.31 -15.36 11.86
N SER A 356 10.67 -14.11 12.12
CA SER A 356 11.92 -13.74 12.79
C SER A 356 12.02 -14.35 14.20
N ALA A 357 10.92 -14.34 14.96
CA ALA A 357 10.85 -14.98 16.28
C ALA A 357 11.05 -16.50 16.19
N LEU A 358 10.40 -17.18 15.23
CA LEU A 358 10.56 -18.61 14.98
C LEU A 358 11.98 -18.98 14.53
N LEU A 359 12.66 -18.11 13.81
CA LEU A 359 14.06 -18.27 13.44
C LEU A 359 15.04 -18.04 14.61
N GLY A 360 14.54 -17.62 15.77
CA GLY A 360 15.35 -17.37 16.97
C GLY A 360 16.15 -16.06 16.93
N ARG A 361 15.76 -15.09 16.10
CA ARG A 361 16.40 -13.77 16.06
C ARG A 361 15.95 -12.92 17.25
N ILE A 362 16.88 -12.13 17.82
CA ILE A 362 16.57 -11.20 18.91
C ILE A 362 15.65 -10.10 18.37
N PRO A 363 14.46 -9.87 18.97
CA PRO A 363 13.54 -8.85 18.50
C PRO A 363 14.09 -7.43 18.75
N SER A 364 13.69 -6.49 17.88
CA SER A 364 13.92 -5.06 18.06
C SER A 364 12.82 -4.40 18.91
N ALA A 365 12.69 -3.08 18.84
CA ALA A 365 11.67 -2.33 19.56
C ALA A 365 10.26 -2.85 19.27
N VAL A 366 9.40 -2.89 20.31
CA VAL A 366 7.99 -3.35 20.24
C VAL A 366 7.82 -4.81 19.76
N GLY A 367 8.91 -5.60 19.70
CA GLY A 367 8.87 -7.01 19.30
C GLY A 367 9.00 -7.26 17.79
N TYR A 368 9.26 -6.22 16.99
CA TYR A 368 9.48 -6.37 15.55
C TYR A 368 10.81 -7.03 15.20
N GLN A 369 10.93 -7.56 13.99
CA GLN A 369 12.18 -8.10 13.47
C GLN A 369 13.28 -7.02 13.37
N PRO A 370 14.55 -7.37 13.60
CA PRO A 370 15.67 -6.43 13.46
C PRO A 370 15.88 -5.98 12.00
N THR A 371 15.34 -6.72 11.04
CA THR A 371 15.42 -6.46 9.61
C THR A 371 14.20 -5.70 9.06
N LEU A 372 13.33 -5.12 9.92
CA LEU A 372 12.09 -4.46 9.51
C LEU A 372 12.30 -3.46 8.37
N SER A 373 13.23 -2.52 8.54
CA SER A 373 13.50 -1.49 7.52
C SER A 373 14.07 -2.07 6.24
N THR A 374 14.93 -3.10 6.34
CA THR A 374 15.53 -3.76 5.18
C THR A 374 14.50 -4.58 4.41
N ASP A 375 13.64 -5.33 5.12
CA ASP A 375 12.60 -6.15 4.50
C ASP A 375 11.57 -5.26 3.79
N MET A 376 11.17 -4.15 4.44
CA MET A 376 10.26 -3.16 3.85
C MET A 376 10.92 -2.46 2.66
N GLY A 377 12.17 -2.03 2.78
CA GLY A 377 12.92 -1.41 1.69
C GLY A 377 13.05 -2.32 0.48
N ALA A 378 13.41 -3.60 0.68
CA ALA A 378 13.51 -4.57 -0.40
C ALA A 378 12.20 -4.77 -1.17
N LEU A 379 11.04 -4.70 -0.50
CA LEU A 379 9.73 -4.73 -1.15
C LEU A 379 9.43 -3.41 -1.89
N GLN A 380 9.61 -2.27 -1.20
CA GLN A 380 9.17 -0.96 -1.67
C GLN A 380 10.02 -0.44 -2.85
N GLU A 381 11.32 -0.71 -2.89
CA GLU A 381 12.21 -0.25 -3.97
C GLU A 381 11.96 -0.97 -5.31
N ARG A 382 11.28 -2.12 -5.31
CA ARG A 382 10.83 -2.79 -6.54
C ARG A 382 9.64 -2.07 -7.21
N ILE A 383 8.90 -1.26 -6.42
CA ILE A 383 7.73 -0.49 -6.86
C ILE A 383 8.23 0.86 -7.37
N THR A 384 8.35 0.99 -8.68
CA THR A 384 8.87 2.20 -9.33
C THR A 384 8.51 2.24 -10.82
N SER A 385 8.65 3.41 -11.43
CA SER A 385 8.61 3.59 -12.88
C SER A 385 9.96 3.24 -13.50
N THR A 386 9.92 2.51 -14.60
CA THR A 386 11.08 2.21 -15.44
C THR A 386 10.91 2.83 -16.82
N ASN A 387 11.98 2.82 -17.62
CA ASN A 387 11.92 3.26 -19.02
C ASN A 387 10.97 2.46 -19.91
N LYS A 388 10.44 1.32 -19.42
CA LYS A 388 9.49 0.44 -20.14
C LYS A 388 8.05 0.63 -19.71
N GLY A 389 7.80 0.80 -18.42
CA GLY A 389 6.47 0.90 -17.83
C GLY A 389 6.56 1.28 -16.35
N SER A 390 5.42 1.33 -15.67
CA SER A 390 5.38 1.74 -14.27
C SER A 390 4.62 0.75 -13.40
N ILE A 391 4.98 0.70 -12.10
CA ILE A 391 4.16 0.09 -11.05
C ILE A 391 3.82 1.18 -10.05
N THR A 392 2.56 1.57 -9.99
CA THR A 392 2.02 2.46 -8.96
C THR A 392 1.36 1.60 -7.90
N SER A 393 1.69 1.78 -6.63
CA SER A 393 1.09 0.97 -5.58
C SER A 393 0.11 1.76 -4.71
N VAL A 394 -1.01 1.11 -4.38
CA VAL A 394 -1.95 1.56 -3.35
C VAL A 394 -1.94 0.54 -2.22
N GLN A 395 -1.46 0.96 -1.08
CA GLN A 395 -1.18 0.09 0.06
C GLN A 395 -2.13 0.44 1.20
N ALA A 396 -3.00 -0.49 1.58
CA ALA A 396 -3.79 -0.33 2.78
C ALA A 396 -2.87 -0.44 4.01
N VAL A 397 -2.90 0.59 4.85
CA VAL A 397 -2.08 0.65 6.06
C VAL A 397 -3.00 0.58 7.28
N TYR A 398 -2.75 -0.39 8.14
CA TYR A 398 -3.34 -0.47 9.46
C TYR A 398 -2.37 0.13 10.48
N VAL A 399 -2.87 1.00 11.32
CA VAL A 399 -2.11 1.63 12.40
C VAL A 399 -2.52 1.00 13.72
N PRO A 400 -1.67 0.20 14.38
CA PRO A 400 -1.99 -0.41 15.67
C PRO A 400 -2.29 0.64 16.73
N ALA A 401 -3.43 0.50 17.41
CA ALA A 401 -3.88 1.40 18.48
C ALA A 401 -3.92 2.90 18.08
N ASP A 402 -4.02 3.19 16.78
CA ASP A 402 -3.95 4.54 16.21
C ASP A 402 -2.62 5.28 16.54
N ASP A 403 -1.56 4.52 16.85
CA ASP A 403 -0.24 5.06 17.17
C ASP A 403 0.66 5.13 15.92
N LEU A 404 0.80 6.32 15.36
CA LEU A 404 1.65 6.60 14.20
C LEU A 404 3.15 6.49 14.50
N THR A 405 3.53 6.41 15.78
CA THR A 405 4.93 6.27 16.21
C THR A 405 5.39 4.81 16.30
N ASP A 406 4.46 3.85 16.14
CA ASP A 406 4.81 2.44 16.04
C ASP A 406 5.81 2.19 14.90
N PRO A 407 6.86 1.37 15.09
CA PRO A 407 7.92 1.16 14.10
C PRO A 407 7.44 0.68 12.72
N ALA A 408 6.37 -0.11 12.65
CA ALA A 408 5.88 -0.64 11.37
C ALA A 408 5.19 0.45 10.50
N PRO A 409 4.18 1.20 10.99
CA PRO A 409 3.67 2.36 10.27
C PRO A 409 4.75 3.40 9.97
N ALA A 410 5.60 3.77 10.95
CA ALA A 410 6.64 4.76 10.76
C ALA A 410 7.61 4.40 9.62
N THR A 411 8.03 3.13 9.55
CA THR A 411 8.87 2.63 8.45
C THR A 411 8.11 2.68 7.12
N THR A 412 6.83 2.30 7.10
CA THR A 412 6.01 2.35 5.88
C THR A 412 5.86 3.78 5.37
N PHE A 413 5.54 4.74 6.25
CA PHE A 413 5.38 6.16 5.90
C PHE A 413 6.61 6.76 5.23
N SER A 414 7.82 6.32 5.60
CA SER A 414 9.06 6.85 5.02
C SER A 414 9.18 6.56 3.52
N HIS A 415 8.48 5.54 3.01
CA HIS A 415 8.48 5.14 1.60
C HIS A 415 7.32 5.73 0.80
N LEU A 416 6.28 6.29 1.46
CA LEU A 416 5.09 6.76 0.77
C LEU A 416 5.30 8.12 0.09
N ASP A 417 4.75 8.26 -1.11
CA ASP A 417 4.73 9.51 -1.89
C ASP A 417 3.44 10.29 -1.69
N ALA A 418 2.34 9.59 -1.42
CA ALA A 418 1.06 10.20 -1.08
C ALA A 418 0.34 9.40 0.00
N THR A 419 -0.50 10.10 0.77
CA THR A 419 -1.37 9.49 1.78
C THR A 419 -2.81 9.91 1.52
N THR A 420 -3.70 8.93 1.44
CA THR A 420 -5.15 9.12 1.35
C THR A 420 -5.79 8.63 2.63
N VAL A 421 -6.36 9.54 3.39
CA VAL A 421 -6.99 9.24 4.69
C VAL A 421 -8.50 9.19 4.52
N LEU A 422 -9.10 8.04 4.83
CA LEU A 422 -10.56 7.86 4.87
C LEU A 422 -11.07 8.11 6.28
N SER A 423 -11.93 9.11 6.43
CA SER A 423 -12.45 9.59 7.70
C SER A 423 -13.85 9.06 7.97
N ARG A 424 -14.07 8.54 9.19
CA ARG A 424 -15.40 8.12 9.64
C ARG A 424 -16.34 9.31 9.77
N GLN A 425 -15.85 10.46 10.21
CA GLN A 425 -16.66 11.67 10.34
C GLN A 425 -17.25 12.11 9.00
N ILE A 426 -16.46 12.01 7.92
CA ILE A 426 -16.91 12.33 6.56
C ILE A 426 -17.91 11.28 6.05
N ALA A 427 -17.68 10.00 6.35
CA ALA A 427 -18.63 8.93 6.03
C ALA A 427 -19.98 9.11 6.74
N GLU A 428 -19.98 9.54 7.99
CA GLU A 428 -21.20 9.84 8.77
C GLU A 428 -22.01 11.03 8.20
N LEU A 429 -21.35 11.96 7.48
CA LEU A 429 -22.01 13.02 6.73
C LEU A 429 -22.60 12.53 5.39
N GLY A 430 -22.43 11.25 5.06
CA GLY A 430 -22.87 10.66 3.80
C GLY A 430 -22.05 11.10 2.59
N ILE A 431 -20.85 11.61 2.78
CA ILE A 431 -19.93 12.04 1.69
C ILE A 431 -19.06 10.85 1.31
N TYR A 432 -19.16 10.39 0.06
CA TYR A 432 -18.39 9.29 -0.50
C TYR A 432 -17.74 9.70 -1.83
N PRO A 433 -16.44 9.35 -2.06
CA PRO A 433 -15.55 8.66 -1.12
C PRO A 433 -15.28 9.50 0.13
N ALA A 434 -15.14 8.82 1.27
CA ALA A 434 -14.98 9.48 2.57
C ALA A 434 -13.54 9.95 2.83
N VAL A 435 -12.89 10.49 1.80
CA VAL A 435 -11.50 11.00 1.87
C VAL A 435 -11.47 12.31 2.63
N ASP A 436 -10.60 12.38 3.65
CA ASP A 436 -10.36 13.63 4.37
C ASP A 436 -9.47 14.56 3.54
N PRO A 437 -9.98 15.72 3.11
CA PRO A 437 -9.26 16.64 2.25
C PRO A 437 -8.14 17.42 2.96
N LEU A 438 -8.12 17.41 4.30
CA LEU A 438 -7.14 18.13 5.11
C LEU A 438 -6.02 17.22 5.62
N ASP A 439 -6.34 15.95 5.93
CA ASP A 439 -5.39 14.97 6.44
C ASP A 439 -4.71 14.17 5.31
N SER A 440 -5.27 14.21 4.08
CA SER A 440 -4.67 13.58 2.90
C SER A 440 -3.61 14.50 2.28
N THR A 441 -2.48 13.91 1.88
CA THR A 441 -1.34 14.68 1.35
C THR A 441 -0.68 13.98 0.17
N SER A 442 0.00 14.75 -0.68
CA SER A 442 0.82 14.22 -1.78
C SER A 442 2.05 15.08 -2.02
N ARG A 443 3.18 14.41 -2.25
CA ARG A 443 4.46 15.08 -2.58
C ARG A 443 4.45 15.73 -3.96
N ILE A 444 3.64 15.22 -4.89
CA ILE A 444 3.57 15.77 -6.24
C ILE A 444 2.62 16.96 -6.38
N LEU A 445 1.92 17.37 -5.31
CA LEU A 445 1.12 18.60 -5.32
C LEU A 445 2.06 19.81 -5.23
N ASP A 446 2.79 20.04 -6.32
CA ASP A 446 3.75 21.12 -6.51
C ASP A 446 3.48 21.81 -7.86
N PRO A 447 3.54 23.15 -7.95
CA PRO A 447 3.24 23.87 -9.19
C PRO A 447 4.11 23.44 -10.39
N GLN A 448 5.31 22.91 -10.15
CA GLN A 448 6.21 22.45 -11.21
C GLN A 448 5.76 21.10 -11.82
N ILE A 449 4.99 20.29 -11.08
CA ILE A 449 4.53 18.96 -11.51
C ILE A 449 3.08 19.03 -11.99
N VAL A 450 2.17 19.49 -11.13
CA VAL A 450 0.72 19.52 -11.46
C VAL A 450 0.29 20.75 -12.22
N GLY A 451 1.14 21.78 -12.31
CA GLY A 451 0.84 23.07 -12.93
C GLY A 451 0.25 24.09 -11.94
N GLN A 452 0.44 25.37 -12.28
CA GLN A 452 0.09 26.49 -11.40
C GLN A 452 -1.41 26.56 -11.08
N GLU A 453 -2.28 26.37 -12.08
CA GLU A 453 -3.73 26.46 -11.90
C GLU A 453 -4.26 25.38 -10.95
N HIS A 454 -3.85 24.13 -11.13
CA HIS A 454 -4.23 23.02 -10.26
C HIS A 454 -3.80 23.30 -8.80
N TYR A 455 -2.54 23.68 -8.61
CA TYR A 455 -1.98 23.98 -7.29
C TYR A 455 -2.73 25.12 -6.58
N GLU A 456 -3.02 26.21 -7.28
CA GLU A 456 -3.77 27.34 -6.71
C GLU A 456 -5.20 26.97 -6.30
N VAL A 457 -5.91 26.21 -7.15
CA VAL A 457 -7.27 25.75 -6.84
C VAL A 457 -7.26 24.81 -5.65
N ALA A 458 -6.34 23.83 -5.60
CA ALA A 458 -6.21 22.90 -4.49
C ALA A 458 -5.96 23.64 -3.15
N ASN A 459 -5.02 24.59 -3.14
CA ASN A 459 -4.74 25.40 -1.96
C ASN A 459 -5.93 26.23 -1.49
N LYS A 460 -6.65 26.88 -2.42
CA LYS A 460 -7.86 27.65 -2.07
C LYS A 460 -8.94 26.76 -1.47
N VAL A 461 -9.13 25.56 -2.02
CA VAL A 461 -10.08 24.57 -1.49
C VAL A 461 -9.67 24.18 -0.08
N GLN A 462 -8.41 23.80 0.16
CA GLN A 462 -7.91 23.43 1.49
C GLN A 462 -8.04 24.60 2.48
N GLN A 463 -7.68 25.80 2.11
CA GLN A 463 -7.82 27.00 2.96
C GLN A 463 -9.28 27.23 3.35
N THR A 464 -10.22 27.16 2.40
CA THR A 464 -11.65 27.32 2.66
C THR A 464 -12.18 26.27 3.63
N LEU A 465 -11.77 25.00 3.46
CA LEU A 465 -12.16 23.90 4.35
C LEU A 465 -11.50 24.04 5.73
N GLN A 466 -10.24 24.49 5.81
CA GLN A 466 -9.55 24.73 7.09
C GLN A 466 -10.20 25.86 7.88
N GLN A 467 -10.59 26.96 7.21
CA GLN A 467 -11.33 28.05 7.83
C GLN A 467 -12.70 27.57 8.31
N TYR A 468 -13.42 26.79 7.52
CA TYR A 468 -14.69 26.20 7.94
C TYR A 468 -14.54 25.31 9.17
N LYS A 469 -13.49 24.46 9.22
CA LYS A 469 -13.19 23.61 10.38
C LYS A 469 -13.00 24.45 11.65
N ALA A 470 -12.30 25.59 11.56
CA ALA A 470 -12.11 26.51 12.67
C ALA A 470 -13.41 27.22 13.10
N LEU A 471 -14.33 27.47 12.17
CA LEU A 471 -15.63 28.08 12.47
C LEU A 471 -16.67 27.11 13.01
N GLN A 472 -16.49 25.79 12.85
CA GLN A 472 -17.47 24.78 13.31
C GLN A 472 -17.74 24.85 14.80
N ASP A 473 -16.72 25.04 15.62
CA ASP A 473 -16.86 25.16 17.08
C ASP A 473 -17.64 26.42 17.45
N ILE A 474 -17.40 27.53 16.74
CA ILE A 474 -18.12 28.80 16.94
C ILE A 474 -19.59 28.63 16.54
N ILE A 475 -19.85 27.98 15.42
CA ILE A 475 -21.21 27.70 14.92
C ILE A 475 -21.97 26.82 15.92
N ALA A 476 -21.32 25.81 16.48
CA ALA A 476 -21.94 24.90 17.43
C ALA A 476 -22.34 25.57 18.75
N ILE A 477 -21.60 26.60 19.18
CA ILE A 477 -21.83 27.29 20.45
C ILE A 477 -22.74 28.51 20.27
N LEU A 478 -22.50 29.35 19.28
CA LEU A 478 -23.14 30.65 19.10
C LEU A 478 -24.20 30.67 17.98
N GLY A 479 -24.18 29.67 17.08
CA GLY A 479 -25.05 29.64 15.91
C GLY A 479 -24.49 30.40 14.70
N MET A 480 -25.14 30.19 13.55
CA MET A 480 -24.71 30.81 12.26
C MET A 480 -24.94 32.34 12.24
N ASP A 481 -25.89 32.84 12.99
CA ASP A 481 -26.33 34.25 12.92
C ASP A 481 -25.25 35.19 13.48
N GLU A 482 -24.42 34.72 14.40
CA GLU A 482 -23.33 35.50 15.03
C GLU A 482 -22.07 35.61 14.16
N LEU A 483 -22.00 34.90 13.05
CA LEU A 483 -20.87 34.98 12.12
C LEU A 483 -20.91 36.28 11.30
N SER A 484 -19.74 36.81 10.96
CA SER A 484 -19.62 37.87 9.99
C SER A 484 -20.15 37.44 8.61
N GLU A 485 -20.55 38.40 7.76
CA GLU A 485 -21.03 38.09 6.41
C GLU A 485 -19.97 37.38 5.56
N ASP A 486 -18.69 37.72 5.76
CA ASP A 486 -17.56 37.06 5.11
C ASP A 486 -17.42 35.60 5.57
N ASP A 487 -17.56 35.33 6.88
CA ASP A 487 -17.51 33.97 7.43
C ASP A 487 -18.70 33.13 6.97
N LYS A 488 -19.91 33.72 6.90
CA LYS A 488 -21.10 33.05 6.34
C LYS A 488 -20.86 32.62 4.89
N LEU A 489 -20.19 33.46 4.09
CA LEU A 489 -19.83 33.13 2.72
C LEU A 489 -18.82 31.99 2.65
N VAL A 490 -17.80 32.01 3.51
CA VAL A 490 -16.81 30.93 3.61
C VAL A 490 -17.51 29.61 3.97
N VAL A 491 -18.40 29.62 4.95
CA VAL A 491 -19.18 28.43 5.36
C VAL A 491 -20.04 27.90 4.21
N ALA A 492 -20.73 28.79 3.50
CA ALA A 492 -21.58 28.41 2.36
C ALA A 492 -20.76 27.75 1.25
N ARG A 493 -19.61 28.32 0.88
CA ARG A 493 -18.70 27.75 -0.13
C ARG A 493 -18.07 26.44 0.35
N ALA A 494 -17.62 26.37 1.61
CA ALA A 494 -17.05 25.16 2.19
C ALA A 494 -18.05 23.98 2.15
N ARG A 495 -19.32 24.20 2.47
CA ARG A 495 -20.36 23.17 2.37
C ARG A 495 -20.58 22.71 0.93
N LYS A 496 -20.59 23.63 -0.04
CA LYS A 496 -20.67 23.29 -1.46
C LYS A 496 -19.45 22.45 -1.89
N ILE A 497 -18.24 22.83 -1.47
CA ILE A 497 -17.01 22.08 -1.71
C ILE A 497 -17.14 20.68 -1.13
N GLN A 498 -17.52 20.51 0.14
CA GLN A 498 -17.69 19.20 0.76
C GLN A 498 -18.69 18.32 0.00
N ARG A 499 -19.84 18.90 -0.42
CA ARG A 499 -20.81 18.16 -1.23
C ARG A 499 -20.28 17.82 -2.60
N PHE A 500 -19.54 18.71 -3.25
CA PHE A 500 -18.96 18.46 -4.57
C PHE A 500 -17.78 17.50 -4.57
N LEU A 501 -17.10 17.30 -3.42
CA LEU A 501 -16.11 16.24 -3.24
C LEU A 501 -16.75 14.84 -3.35
N SER A 502 -18.05 14.69 -3.05
CA SER A 502 -18.76 13.43 -3.26
C SER A 502 -18.91 13.08 -4.74
N GLN A 503 -18.80 11.79 -5.05
CA GLN A 503 -18.84 11.28 -6.42
C GLN A 503 -19.47 9.89 -6.46
N PRO A 504 -20.39 9.60 -7.40
CA PRO A 504 -20.89 8.24 -7.58
C PRO A 504 -19.82 7.37 -8.24
N PHE A 505 -19.60 6.19 -7.69
CA PHE A 505 -18.66 5.19 -8.18
C PHE A 505 -19.34 4.14 -9.06
N HIS A 506 -18.66 3.64 -10.08
CA HIS A 506 -19.17 2.58 -10.96
C HIS A 506 -19.41 1.29 -10.19
N VAL A 507 -18.47 0.91 -9.33
CA VAL A 507 -18.58 -0.31 -8.52
C VAL A 507 -19.68 -0.23 -7.47
N ALA A 508 -20.14 0.96 -7.13
CA ALA A 508 -21.23 1.17 -6.17
C ALA A 508 -22.61 1.33 -6.84
N GLU A 509 -22.71 1.30 -8.16
CA GLU A 509 -23.95 1.51 -8.91
C GLU A 509 -25.04 0.50 -8.51
N VAL A 510 -24.68 -0.75 -8.32
CA VAL A 510 -25.60 -1.82 -7.88
C VAL A 510 -26.26 -1.52 -6.54
N PHE A 511 -25.56 -0.83 -5.63
CA PHE A 511 -26.04 -0.51 -4.29
C PHE A 511 -26.76 0.83 -4.21
N THR A 512 -26.28 1.80 -4.99
CA THR A 512 -26.78 3.20 -4.92
C THR A 512 -27.87 3.49 -5.96
N GLY A 513 -27.95 2.70 -7.01
CA GLY A 513 -28.82 2.95 -8.16
C GLY A 513 -28.47 4.22 -8.96
N THR A 514 -27.29 4.79 -8.70
CA THR A 514 -26.79 5.98 -9.40
C THR A 514 -25.62 5.56 -10.29
N PRO A 515 -25.66 5.88 -11.61
CA PRO A 515 -24.56 5.58 -12.51
C PRO A 515 -23.24 6.19 -12.04
N GLY A 516 -22.17 5.40 -12.06
CA GLY A 516 -20.84 5.87 -11.76
C GLY A 516 -20.33 6.88 -12.79
N VAL A 517 -19.41 7.74 -12.38
CA VAL A 517 -18.84 8.77 -13.27
C VAL A 517 -17.34 8.86 -13.07
N PHE A 518 -16.58 8.64 -14.13
CA PHE A 518 -15.17 9.01 -14.21
C PHE A 518 -15.07 10.51 -14.50
N VAL A 519 -14.39 11.29 -13.66
CA VAL A 519 -14.27 12.74 -13.85
C VAL A 519 -12.86 13.08 -14.34
N GLN A 520 -12.75 13.77 -15.46
CA GLN A 520 -11.46 14.21 -15.98
C GLN A 520 -10.84 15.27 -15.07
N LEU A 521 -9.51 15.27 -14.98
CA LEU A 521 -8.76 16.22 -14.14
C LEU A 521 -9.12 17.68 -14.45
N GLN A 522 -9.24 18.02 -15.73
CA GLN A 522 -9.58 19.39 -16.16
C GLN A 522 -10.97 19.82 -15.70
N ASP A 523 -11.95 18.92 -15.74
CA ASP A 523 -13.31 19.16 -15.27
C ASP A 523 -13.34 19.30 -13.73
N THR A 524 -12.51 18.55 -13.05
CA THR A 524 -12.32 18.66 -11.58
C THR A 524 -11.78 20.04 -11.22
N ILE A 525 -10.66 20.47 -11.82
CA ILE A 525 -10.04 21.77 -11.56
C ILE A 525 -11.03 22.89 -11.86
N LYS A 526 -11.66 22.87 -13.04
CA LYS A 526 -12.65 23.85 -13.46
C LYS A 526 -13.80 23.96 -12.46
N GLY A 527 -14.37 22.83 -12.05
CA GLY A 527 -15.51 22.81 -11.15
C GLY A 527 -15.20 23.41 -9.78
N PHE A 528 -14.08 23.04 -9.18
CA PHE A 528 -13.66 23.60 -7.89
C PHE A 528 -13.27 25.07 -7.99
N LYS A 529 -12.63 25.49 -9.09
CA LYS A 529 -12.31 26.89 -9.36
C LYS A 529 -13.57 27.76 -9.34
N MET A 530 -14.61 27.40 -10.08
CA MET A 530 -15.88 28.13 -10.12
C MET A 530 -16.54 28.24 -8.74
N ILE A 531 -16.42 27.21 -7.89
CA ILE A 531 -16.97 27.25 -6.53
C ILE A 531 -16.17 28.21 -5.64
N VAL A 532 -14.83 28.13 -5.63
CA VAL A 532 -14.00 28.99 -4.76
C VAL A 532 -13.99 30.44 -5.20
N GLU A 533 -14.14 30.73 -6.51
CA GLU A 533 -14.25 32.09 -7.06
C GLU A 533 -15.65 32.70 -6.85
N GLY A 534 -16.64 31.87 -6.46
CA GLY A 534 -17.97 32.34 -6.09
C GLY A 534 -18.96 32.49 -7.25
N GLU A 535 -18.62 32.02 -8.43
CA GLU A 535 -19.52 32.08 -9.61
C GLU A 535 -20.84 31.33 -9.35
N LEU A 536 -20.80 30.33 -8.48
CA LEU A 536 -21.90 29.44 -8.17
C LEU A 536 -22.53 29.69 -6.77
N ASP A 537 -22.27 30.86 -6.17
CA ASP A 537 -22.80 31.20 -4.85
C ASP A 537 -24.34 31.21 -4.79
N HIS A 538 -24.99 31.48 -5.90
CA HIS A 538 -26.43 31.50 -6.06
C HIS A 538 -27.11 30.13 -6.11
N LEU A 539 -26.35 29.03 -6.30
CA LEU A 539 -26.91 27.67 -6.38
C LEU A 539 -27.06 27.03 -4.99
N PRO A 540 -28.10 26.18 -4.79
CA PRO A 540 -28.30 25.49 -3.53
C PRO A 540 -27.23 24.42 -3.29
N GLU A 541 -26.81 24.24 -2.05
CA GLU A 541 -25.80 23.27 -1.60
C GLU A 541 -26.11 21.82 -2.04
N SER A 542 -27.39 21.44 -2.01
CA SER A 542 -27.86 20.09 -2.35
C SER A 542 -27.63 19.70 -3.81
N ALA A 543 -27.46 20.68 -4.71
CA ALA A 543 -27.19 20.43 -6.12
C ALA A 543 -25.81 19.83 -6.36
N PHE A 544 -24.85 20.11 -5.48
CA PHE A 544 -23.47 19.66 -5.61
C PHE A 544 -23.22 18.23 -5.09
N TYR A 545 -24.23 17.62 -4.45
CA TYR A 545 -24.10 16.30 -3.84
C TYR A 545 -24.17 15.17 -4.87
N MET A 546 -23.22 14.21 -4.80
CA MET A 546 -23.16 13.04 -5.69
C MET A 546 -23.27 13.42 -7.17
N CYS A 547 -22.38 14.28 -7.62
CA CYS A 547 -22.25 14.73 -9.01
C CYS A 547 -20.86 14.34 -9.55
N GLY A 548 -20.75 14.14 -10.86
CA GLY A 548 -19.48 14.07 -11.55
C GLY A 548 -18.90 15.49 -11.79
N GLY A 549 -19.00 16.01 -13.01
CA GLY A 549 -18.55 17.37 -13.34
C GLY A 549 -19.50 18.47 -12.85
N ILE A 550 -19.03 19.71 -12.94
CA ILE A 550 -19.78 20.88 -12.47
C ILE A 550 -21.08 21.13 -13.29
N GLU A 551 -21.09 20.74 -14.56
CA GLU A 551 -22.25 20.85 -15.44
C GLU A 551 -23.44 20.03 -14.91
N GLN A 552 -23.17 18.86 -14.29
CA GLN A 552 -24.21 18.05 -13.67
C GLN A 552 -24.81 18.74 -12.43
N ALA A 553 -23.98 19.44 -11.64
CA ALA A 553 -24.46 20.20 -10.50
C ALA A 553 -25.37 21.37 -10.93
N ILE A 554 -24.98 22.09 -11.98
CA ILE A 554 -25.77 23.19 -12.56
C ILE A 554 -27.12 22.65 -13.08
N ALA A 555 -27.10 21.58 -13.89
CA ALA A 555 -28.32 20.96 -14.42
C ALA A 555 -29.24 20.46 -13.30
N LYS A 556 -28.68 19.90 -12.22
CA LYS A 556 -29.42 19.44 -11.05
C LYS A 556 -30.07 20.62 -10.31
N ALA A 557 -29.35 21.75 -10.16
CA ALA A 557 -29.90 22.97 -9.57
C ALA A 557 -31.08 23.53 -10.39
N GLU A 558 -30.97 23.58 -11.73
CA GLU A 558 -32.06 24.00 -12.62
C GLU A 558 -33.28 23.09 -12.51
N LYS A 559 -33.08 21.78 -12.41
CA LYS A 559 -34.15 20.81 -12.21
C LYS A 559 -34.88 21.06 -10.88
N MET A 560 -34.12 21.23 -9.80
CA MET A 560 -34.67 21.54 -8.47
C MET A 560 -35.45 22.85 -8.46
N ALA A 561 -34.96 23.89 -9.16
CA ALA A 561 -35.67 25.15 -9.26
C ALA A 561 -37.00 25.02 -10.03
N LYS A 562 -37.05 24.17 -11.07
CA LYS A 562 -38.29 23.88 -11.83
C LYS A 562 -39.29 23.05 -11.05
N GLU A 563 -38.82 22.16 -10.16
CA GLU A 563 -39.68 21.34 -9.29
C GLU A 563 -40.23 22.12 -8.08
N ALA A 564 -39.54 23.23 -7.69
CA ALA A 564 -39.97 24.09 -6.58
C ALA A 564 -40.90 25.26 -7.05
N ALA A 565 -40.98 25.51 -8.35
CA ALA A 565 -41.84 26.55 -8.99
C ALA A 565 -43.18 25.95 -9.41
#